data_649b1e56f510155dc116d096429cef4e
#
_entry.id   649b1e56f510155dc116d096429cef4e
#
_cell.length_a   1.000
_cell.length_b   1.000
_cell.length_c   1.000
_cell.angle_alpha   90.00
_cell.angle_beta   90.00
_cell.angle_gamma   90.00
#
_symmetry.space_group_name_H-M   'P 1'
#
loop_
_entity.id
_entity.type
_entity.pdbx_description
1 polymer ?
#
loop_
_entity_poly.entity_id
_entity_poly.type
_entity_poly.pdbx_seq_one_letter_code
_entity_poly.pdbx_strand_id
1 'polypeptide(L)'
;MFERICLIVLDGVGIGELPDAIEYDDIGAHTLGNIYKTRGKLDLPNLYAMGLGNIENSRLPSVQKPTAAYGRMAQLTRAKDTTCGHWELMGHVMDPPFKTFKEFPEKVLNEWLQLANMPKAWLGNYPASGTAIIDKLGEEHMKTGAPIVYTSADSVFQIAAHEAIIPLSTLYKLCEIARKLLVGDLFVGRVIARPFVGAPGAFKRTENRKDYAVPPTGKTLLDALETQGKTTLGIGKIEDIFCKRGVKHVNHTTNNSDSIAATIDALKFNNEDTLIFTNLIDFDMKYGHRNDPDGFGQALEAFDGQLPKIINALRPVDLLILTSDHGCDPTTKHTDHTREYVPLLAYGANIKPTDLGTRTTFADIAATIYANFGLGKWHMGESLW
;
A
#
# COMPACT_ATOMS: atom_id res chain seq x y z
N MET A 1 7.34 -9.10 -26.76
CA MET A 1 8.02 -8.47 -25.61
C MET A 1 7.71 -6.99 -25.65
N PHE A 2 7.39 -6.41 -24.50
CA PHE A 2 7.21 -4.97 -24.34
C PHE A 2 8.53 -4.35 -23.87
N GLU A 3 8.85 -3.16 -24.37
CA GLU A 3 10.06 -2.44 -24.00
C GLU A 3 9.91 -1.70 -22.68
N ARG A 4 8.67 -1.29 -22.37
CA ARG A 4 8.35 -0.56 -21.15
C ARG A 4 7.05 -1.05 -20.56
N ILE A 5 7.03 -1.17 -19.23
CA ILE A 5 5.85 -1.57 -18.48
C ILE A 5 5.46 -0.44 -17.53
N CYS A 6 4.21 0.00 -17.62
CA CYS A 6 3.59 0.94 -16.69
C CYS A 6 2.64 0.18 -15.78
N LEU A 7 3.04 0.00 -14.52
CA LEU A 7 2.23 -0.62 -13.48
C LEU A 7 1.66 0.49 -12.58
N ILE A 8 0.34 0.59 -12.53
CA ILE A 8 -0.37 1.54 -11.66
C ILE A 8 -1.17 0.76 -10.63
N VAL A 9 -0.89 1.01 -9.36
CA VAL A 9 -1.61 0.47 -8.22
C VAL A 9 -2.61 1.50 -7.72
N LEU A 10 -3.89 1.13 -7.77
CA LEU A 10 -5.00 1.86 -7.20
C LEU A 10 -5.13 1.43 -5.73
N ASP A 11 -4.45 2.12 -4.82
CA ASP A 11 -4.29 1.73 -3.41
C ASP A 11 -5.63 1.49 -2.72
N GLY A 12 -5.88 0.28 -2.22
CA GLY A 12 -7.10 -0.06 -1.51
C GLY A 12 -8.34 -0.36 -2.39
N VAL A 13 -8.18 -0.54 -3.71
CA VAL A 13 -9.31 -0.84 -4.62
C VAL A 13 -9.56 -2.34 -4.74
N GLY A 14 -10.33 -2.91 -3.81
CA GLY A 14 -10.72 -4.32 -3.81
C GLY A 14 -11.92 -4.64 -4.73
N ILE A 15 -12.07 -5.93 -5.07
CA ILE A 15 -13.14 -6.43 -5.93
C ILE A 15 -13.77 -7.74 -5.39
N GLY A 16 -14.08 -7.72 -4.10
CA GLY A 16 -14.78 -8.80 -3.41
C GLY A 16 -13.92 -9.61 -2.44
N GLU A 17 -14.55 -10.06 -1.39
CA GLU A 17 -13.90 -10.78 -0.29
C GLU A 17 -13.13 -12.02 -0.73
N LEU A 18 -11.95 -12.23 -0.13
CA LEU A 18 -11.21 -13.49 -0.23
C LEU A 18 -11.85 -14.58 0.61
N PRO A 19 -11.61 -15.87 0.31
CA PRO A 19 -12.19 -16.99 1.08
C PRO A 19 -11.85 -16.98 2.58
N ASP A 20 -10.73 -16.38 2.95
CA ASP A 20 -10.27 -16.23 4.33
C ASP A 20 -10.69 -14.91 5.00
N ALA A 21 -11.55 -14.12 4.36
CA ALA A 21 -12.03 -12.83 4.88
C ALA A 21 -12.69 -12.94 6.27
N ILE A 22 -13.26 -14.09 6.59
CA ILE A 22 -13.82 -14.35 7.92
C ILE A 22 -12.78 -14.24 9.05
N GLU A 23 -11.52 -14.57 8.78
CA GLU A 23 -10.43 -14.48 9.75
C GLU A 23 -10.04 -13.03 10.06
N TYR A 24 -10.50 -12.09 9.21
CA TYR A 24 -10.20 -10.66 9.29
C TYR A 24 -11.41 -9.77 9.63
N ASP A 25 -12.57 -10.39 9.91
CA ASP A 25 -13.86 -9.71 10.12
C ASP A 25 -14.33 -8.88 8.88
N ASP A 26 -13.96 -9.36 7.69
CA ASP A 26 -14.18 -8.68 6.41
C ASP A 26 -15.25 -9.37 5.54
N ILE A 27 -16.12 -10.20 6.13
CA ILE A 27 -17.21 -10.85 5.39
C ILE A 27 -18.12 -9.78 4.75
N GLY A 28 -18.39 -9.92 3.45
CA GLY A 28 -19.20 -9.02 2.68
C GLY A 28 -18.43 -7.81 2.12
N ALA A 29 -17.13 -7.69 2.41
CA ALA A 29 -16.29 -6.65 1.85
C ALA A 29 -16.22 -6.76 0.33
N HIS A 30 -16.44 -5.66 -0.35
CA HIS A 30 -16.37 -5.54 -1.79
C HIS A 30 -16.25 -4.07 -2.19
N THR A 31 -15.05 -3.52 -2.10
CA THR A 31 -14.79 -2.10 -2.26
C THR A 31 -15.53 -1.51 -3.47
N LEU A 32 -15.26 -1.98 -4.67
CA LEU A 32 -15.91 -1.45 -5.89
C LEU A 32 -17.44 -1.68 -5.92
N GLY A 33 -17.89 -2.90 -5.63
CA GLY A 33 -19.30 -3.26 -5.72
C GLY A 33 -20.16 -2.57 -4.65
N ASN A 34 -19.62 -2.41 -3.44
CA ASN A 34 -20.34 -1.75 -2.35
C ASN A 34 -20.38 -0.23 -2.54
N ILE A 35 -19.33 0.39 -3.09
CA ILE A 35 -19.35 1.80 -3.52
C ILE A 35 -20.43 1.99 -4.62
N TYR A 36 -20.42 1.14 -5.66
CA TYR A 36 -21.44 1.19 -6.72
C TYR A 36 -22.85 1.07 -6.15
N LYS A 37 -23.08 0.10 -5.26
CA LYS A 37 -24.38 -0.11 -4.62
C LYS A 37 -24.81 1.10 -3.78
N THR A 38 -23.91 1.65 -2.99
CA THR A 38 -24.20 2.76 -2.07
C THR A 38 -24.50 4.05 -2.83
N ARG A 39 -23.75 4.35 -3.87
CA ARG A 39 -23.94 5.55 -4.70
C ARG A 39 -25.04 5.40 -5.75
N GLY A 40 -25.51 4.16 -6.03
CA GLY A 40 -26.47 3.86 -7.10
C GLY A 40 -25.90 3.97 -8.51
N LYS A 41 -24.69 4.54 -8.65
CA LYS A 41 -23.92 4.64 -9.90
C LYS A 41 -22.44 4.82 -9.62
N LEU A 42 -21.61 4.47 -10.61
CA LEU A 42 -20.18 4.74 -10.64
C LEU A 42 -19.81 4.93 -12.12
N ASP A 43 -19.44 6.14 -12.51
CA ASP A 43 -19.22 6.51 -13.90
C ASP A 43 -17.76 6.27 -14.32
N LEU A 44 -17.48 5.05 -14.79
CA LEU A 44 -16.15 4.57 -15.14
C LEU A 44 -16.10 4.05 -16.60
N PRO A 45 -16.49 4.87 -17.60
CA PRO A 45 -16.63 4.38 -18.98
C PRO A 45 -15.35 3.75 -19.53
N ASN A 46 -14.18 4.26 -19.19
CA ASN A 46 -12.89 3.76 -19.69
C ASN A 46 -12.50 2.45 -19.02
N LEU A 47 -12.61 2.34 -17.70
CA LEU A 47 -12.36 1.09 -16.97
C LEU A 47 -13.38 0.01 -17.33
N TYR A 48 -14.65 0.36 -17.54
CA TYR A 48 -15.64 -0.59 -18.05
C TYR A 48 -15.29 -1.06 -19.46
N ALA A 49 -14.88 -0.14 -20.35
CA ALA A 49 -14.40 -0.52 -21.68
C ALA A 49 -13.18 -1.45 -21.62
N MET A 50 -12.30 -1.32 -20.65
CA MET A 50 -11.19 -2.25 -20.41
C MET A 50 -11.63 -3.62 -19.88
N GLY A 51 -12.84 -3.75 -19.34
CA GLY A 51 -13.39 -5.02 -18.85
C GLY A 51 -13.50 -5.12 -17.33
N LEU A 52 -13.41 -4.00 -16.57
CA LEU A 52 -13.53 -4.03 -15.11
C LEU A 52 -14.84 -4.69 -14.66
N GLY A 53 -15.95 -4.40 -15.33
CA GLY A 53 -17.26 -5.00 -15.04
C GLY A 53 -17.40 -6.44 -15.53
N ASN A 54 -16.48 -6.94 -16.35
CA ASN A 54 -16.46 -8.32 -16.83
C ASN A 54 -15.71 -9.27 -15.89
N ILE A 55 -14.96 -8.72 -14.93
CA ILE A 55 -14.29 -9.51 -13.89
C ILE A 55 -15.32 -10.30 -13.08
N GLU A 56 -15.00 -11.55 -12.80
CA GLU A 56 -15.87 -12.45 -12.03
C GLU A 56 -16.32 -11.80 -10.71
N ASN A 57 -17.64 -11.80 -10.46
CA ASN A 57 -18.28 -11.21 -9.27
C ASN A 57 -18.00 -9.70 -9.06
N SER A 58 -17.66 -8.95 -10.09
CA SER A 58 -17.37 -7.50 -9.99
C SER A 58 -18.52 -6.67 -9.43
N ARG A 59 -19.79 -7.13 -9.62
CA ARG A 59 -21.03 -6.38 -9.27
C ARG A 59 -21.15 -5.04 -10.01
N LEU A 60 -20.42 -4.86 -11.11
CA LEU A 60 -20.34 -3.65 -11.93
C LEU A 60 -20.90 -3.90 -13.34
N PRO A 61 -21.25 -2.85 -14.09
CA PRO A 61 -21.69 -2.99 -15.48
C PRO A 61 -20.64 -3.62 -16.37
N SER A 62 -20.98 -4.71 -17.05
CA SER A 62 -20.11 -5.39 -18.02
C SER A 62 -20.28 -4.84 -19.44
N VAL A 63 -19.28 -5.07 -20.29
CA VAL A 63 -19.30 -4.72 -21.72
C VAL A 63 -19.17 -5.96 -22.58
N GLN A 64 -19.74 -5.95 -23.80
CA GLN A 64 -19.69 -7.08 -24.71
C GLN A 64 -18.29 -7.32 -25.30
N LYS A 65 -17.53 -6.25 -25.49
CA LYS A 65 -16.21 -6.29 -26.15
C LYS A 65 -15.20 -5.51 -25.32
N PRO A 66 -14.62 -6.14 -24.29
CA PRO A 66 -13.51 -5.53 -23.55
C PRO A 66 -12.35 -5.18 -24.48
N THR A 67 -11.61 -4.12 -24.13
CA THR A 67 -10.43 -3.66 -24.89
C THR A 67 -9.11 -4.07 -24.26
N ALA A 68 -9.14 -4.66 -23.06
CA ALA A 68 -7.96 -5.14 -22.33
C ALA A 68 -8.12 -6.61 -21.93
N ALA A 69 -7.05 -7.26 -21.54
CA ALA A 69 -7.14 -8.49 -20.76
C ALA A 69 -7.55 -8.12 -19.32
N TYR A 70 -8.46 -8.90 -18.74
CA TYR A 70 -9.06 -8.62 -17.43
C TYR A 70 -9.18 -9.85 -16.56
N GLY A 71 -9.13 -9.68 -15.28
CA GLY A 71 -9.27 -10.72 -14.27
C GLY A 71 -9.13 -10.15 -12.87
N ARG A 72 -8.99 -11.02 -11.89
CA ARG A 72 -8.71 -10.63 -10.50
C ARG A 72 -7.60 -11.50 -9.91
N MET A 73 -6.97 -11.02 -8.85
CA MET A 73 -5.89 -11.74 -8.16
C MET A 73 -6.22 -11.92 -6.69
N ALA A 74 -5.92 -13.10 -6.15
CA ALA A 74 -5.93 -13.37 -4.71
C ALA A 74 -4.57 -13.02 -4.12
N GLN A 75 -4.55 -12.54 -2.87
CA GLN A 75 -3.33 -12.33 -2.12
C GLN A 75 -2.95 -13.60 -1.34
N LEU A 76 -1.74 -14.14 -1.55
CA LEU A 76 -1.22 -15.27 -0.79
C LEU A 76 -0.74 -14.87 0.60
N THR A 77 -0.06 -13.73 0.71
CA THR A 77 0.36 -13.20 2.02
C THR A 77 -0.84 -13.03 2.93
N ARG A 78 -0.80 -13.64 4.10
CA ARG A 78 -1.90 -13.59 5.09
C ARG A 78 -1.91 -12.24 5.82
N ALA A 79 -2.09 -11.17 5.09
CA ALA A 79 -2.13 -9.79 5.52
C ALA A 79 -3.08 -8.99 4.63
N LYS A 80 -3.35 -7.75 4.99
CA LYS A 80 -4.16 -6.82 4.21
C LYS A 80 -3.61 -5.39 4.25
N ASP A 81 -2.29 -5.25 4.35
CA ASP A 81 -1.61 -3.96 4.39
C ASP A 81 -0.88 -3.64 3.09
N THR A 82 -0.72 -2.34 2.82
CA THR A 82 -0.07 -1.81 1.61
C THR A 82 1.32 -2.40 1.37
N THR A 83 2.12 -2.58 2.42
CA THR A 83 3.49 -3.08 2.30
C THR A 83 3.51 -4.52 1.79
N CYS A 84 2.73 -5.40 2.43
CA CYS A 84 2.61 -6.81 2.04
C CYS A 84 2.04 -6.98 0.63
N GLY A 85 1.01 -6.20 0.26
CA GLY A 85 0.42 -6.22 -1.07
C GLY A 85 1.42 -5.83 -2.16
N HIS A 86 2.10 -4.71 -1.99
CA HIS A 86 3.12 -4.25 -2.92
C HIS A 86 4.32 -5.21 -3.03
N TRP A 87 4.76 -5.80 -1.92
CA TRP A 87 5.85 -6.78 -1.97
C TRP A 87 5.44 -8.03 -2.73
N GLU A 88 4.20 -8.50 -2.55
CA GLU A 88 3.70 -9.65 -3.30
C GLU A 88 3.53 -9.32 -4.80
N LEU A 89 3.06 -8.13 -5.17
CA LEU A 89 3.07 -7.66 -6.56
C LEU A 89 4.48 -7.71 -7.18
N MET A 90 5.51 -7.47 -6.37
CA MET A 90 6.91 -7.57 -6.78
C MET A 90 7.53 -8.96 -6.49
N GLY A 91 6.69 -9.99 -6.33
CA GLY A 91 7.08 -11.39 -6.29
C GLY A 91 7.67 -11.87 -4.97
N HIS A 92 7.45 -11.14 -3.87
CA HIS A 92 7.85 -11.55 -2.53
C HIS A 92 6.62 -11.80 -1.65
N VAL A 93 6.21 -13.05 -1.54
CA VAL A 93 5.18 -13.51 -0.59
C VAL A 93 5.80 -13.57 0.80
N MET A 94 5.18 -12.90 1.75
CA MET A 94 5.66 -12.85 3.12
C MET A 94 4.99 -13.92 3.98
N ASP A 95 5.80 -14.84 4.52
CA ASP A 95 5.35 -15.90 5.44
C ASP A 95 6.42 -16.12 6.53
N PRO A 96 6.10 -15.89 7.83
CA PRO A 96 4.86 -15.32 8.34
C PRO A 96 4.69 -13.83 8.02
N PRO A 97 3.44 -13.31 7.99
CA PRO A 97 3.16 -11.90 7.79
C PRO A 97 3.61 -11.06 9.01
N PHE A 98 3.58 -9.74 8.86
CA PHE A 98 3.77 -8.84 10.00
C PHE A 98 2.74 -9.11 11.10
N LYS A 99 3.19 -9.03 12.35
CA LYS A 99 2.30 -9.22 13.49
C LYS A 99 1.64 -7.91 13.91
N THR A 100 0.38 -7.99 14.28
CA THR A 100 -0.35 -6.92 14.97
C THR A 100 -0.38 -7.20 16.45
N PHE A 101 -0.32 -6.16 17.27
CA PHE A 101 -0.29 -6.29 18.73
C PHE A 101 -1.41 -5.46 19.36
N LYS A 102 -2.15 -6.07 20.28
CA LYS A 102 -3.04 -5.32 21.17
C LYS A 102 -2.23 -4.61 22.27
N GLU A 103 -1.14 -5.23 22.71
CA GLU A 103 -0.13 -4.69 23.61
C GLU A 103 1.22 -5.37 23.35
N PHE A 104 2.31 -4.66 23.54
CA PHE A 104 3.65 -5.23 23.49
C PHE A 104 4.03 -5.81 24.85
N PRO A 105 4.76 -6.94 24.89
CA PRO A 105 5.22 -7.53 26.14
C PRO A 105 6.05 -6.53 26.99
N GLU A 106 5.75 -6.40 28.27
CA GLU A 106 6.49 -5.50 29.17
C GLU A 106 8.00 -5.73 29.18
N LYS A 107 8.42 -7.01 29.04
CA LYS A 107 9.84 -7.37 28.93
C LYS A 107 10.49 -6.65 27.75
N VAL A 108 9.81 -6.56 26.61
CA VAL A 108 10.32 -5.90 25.39
C VAL A 108 10.43 -4.39 25.60
N LEU A 109 9.42 -3.78 26.22
CA LEU A 109 9.44 -2.34 26.51
C LEU A 109 10.52 -1.98 27.52
N ASN A 110 10.73 -2.81 28.54
CA ASN A 110 11.84 -2.64 29.50
C ASN A 110 13.21 -2.75 28.85
N GLU A 111 13.41 -3.75 27.99
CA GLU A 111 14.65 -3.93 27.23
C GLU A 111 14.90 -2.75 26.27
N TRP A 112 13.87 -2.31 25.56
CA TRP A 112 13.92 -1.15 24.68
C TRP A 112 14.40 0.12 25.42
N LEU A 113 13.78 0.45 26.56
CA LEU A 113 14.18 1.61 27.35
C LEU A 113 15.57 1.47 27.96
N GLN A 114 15.95 0.27 28.39
CA GLN A 114 17.29 -0.01 28.90
C GLN A 114 18.35 0.22 27.81
N LEU A 115 18.14 -0.28 26.58
CA LEU A 115 19.04 -0.05 25.45
C LEU A 115 19.13 1.43 25.04
N ALA A 116 18.07 2.18 25.32
CA ALA A 116 18.00 3.62 25.06
C ALA A 116 18.60 4.48 26.19
N ASN A 117 19.04 3.87 27.30
CA ASN A 117 19.43 4.56 28.54
C ASN A 117 18.34 5.50 29.08
N MET A 118 17.08 5.09 28.96
CA MET A 118 15.92 5.81 29.49
C MET A 118 15.45 5.16 30.79
N PRO A 119 14.75 5.93 31.68
CA PRO A 119 14.04 5.34 32.81
C PRO A 119 13.07 4.25 32.35
N LYS A 120 12.93 3.18 33.13
CA LYS A 120 11.98 2.08 32.84
C LYS A 120 10.54 2.51 33.12
N ALA A 121 10.06 3.47 32.34
CA ALA A 121 8.69 3.97 32.42
C ALA A 121 8.21 4.32 31.01
N TRP A 122 7.01 3.88 30.69
CA TRP A 122 6.29 4.23 29.47
C TRP A 122 4.82 4.50 29.82
N LEU A 123 4.12 5.19 28.92
CA LEU A 123 2.68 5.41 29.01
C LEU A 123 1.97 4.74 27.84
N GLY A 124 0.74 4.30 28.03
CA GLY A 124 -0.07 3.70 26.98
C GLY A 124 0.14 2.21 26.80
N ASN A 125 0.70 1.75 25.67
CA ASN A 125 0.85 0.35 25.25
C ASN A 125 -0.49 -0.35 24.93
N TYR A 126 -1.36 0.33 24.17
CA TYR A 126 -2.62 -0.21 23.67
C TYR A 126 -3.00 0.44 22.32
N PRO A 127 -3.98 -0.14 21.57
CA PRO A 127 -4.44 0.44 20.32
C PRO A 127 -5.12 1.79 20.51
N ALA A 128 -4.68 2.80 19.76
CA ALA A 128 -5.28 4.12 19.83
C ALA A 128 -5.01 4.94 18.55
N SER A 129 -5.84 5.96 18.29
CA SER A 129 -5.48 6.98 17.34
C SER A 129 -4.41 7.92 17.93
N GLY A 130 -3.50 8.40 17.07
CA GLY A 130 -2.40 9.26 17.53
C GLY A 130 -2.86 10.58 18.15
N THR A 131 -4.02 11.12 17.78
CA THR A 131 -4.59 12.32 18.39
C THR A 131 -5.16 12.00 19.77
N ALA A 132 -6.03 10.99 19.84
CA ALA A 132 -6.69 10.64 21.10
C ALA A 132 -5.70 10.23 22.21
N ILE A 133 -4.64 9.48 21.87
CA ILE A 133 -3.67 9.06 22.89
C ILE A 133 -2.80 10.22 23.39
N ILE A 134 -2.45 11.17 22.52
CA ILE A 134 -1.71 12.36 22.88
C ILE A 134 -2.58 13.26 23.81
N ASP A 135 -3.84 13.46 23.47
CA ASP A 135 -4.77 14.23 24.30
C ASP A 135 -4.95 13.59 25.69
N LYS A 136 -5.02 12.25 25.76
CA LYS A 136 -5.21 11.50 26.99
C LYS A 136 -3.96 11.46 27.89
N LEU A 137 -2.78 11.26 27.31
CA LEU A 137 -1.54 10.96 28.06
C LEU A 137 -0.48 12.05 27.97
N GLY A 138 -0.69 13.08 27.15
CA GLY A 138 0.29 14.15 26.91
C GLY A 138 0.66 14.94 28.17
N GLU A 139 -0.30 15.21 29.04
CA GLU A 139 -0.03 15.89 30.31
C GLU A 139 0.83 15.02 31.25
N GLU A 140 0.54 13.75 31.37
CA GLU A 140 1.34 12.80 32.15
C GLU A 140 2.73 12.62 31.59
N HIS A 141 2.84 12.53 30.25
CA HIS A 141 4.13 12.52 29.57
C HIS A 141 4.99 13.75 29.89
N MET A 142 4.38 14.95 29.88
CA MET A 142 5.09 16.18 30.23
C MET A 142 5.59 16.22 31.67
N LYS A 143 4.84 15.60 32.60
CA LYS A 143 5.21 15.53 34.04
C LYS A 143 6.28 14.47 34.30
N THR A 144 6.23 13.35 33.64
CA THR A 144 7.08 12.17 33.94
C THR A 144 8.28 12.03 33.03
N GLY A 145 8.23 12.57 31.80
CA GLY A 145 9.21 12.34 30.76
C GLY A 145 9.13 10.94 30.12
N ALA A 146 8.17 10.10 30.53
CA ALA A 146 7.98 8.75 29.99
C ALA A 146 7.41 8.81 28.55
N PRO A 147 8.01 8.14 27.54
CA PRO A 147 7.47 8.12 26.19
C PRO A 147 6.09 7.45 26.14
N ILE A 148 5.22 7.91 25.24
CA ILE A 148 3.92 7.30 25.00
C ILE A 148 4.08 6.24 23.92
N VAL A 149 3.82 4.97 24.26
CA VAL A 149 3.82 3.84 23.33
C VAL A 149 2.39 3.49 22.97
N TYR A 150 2.12 3.21 21.70
CA TYR A 150 0.80 2.74 21.26
C TYR A 150 0.89 2.00 19.92
N THR A 151 -0.17 1.29 19.60
CA THR A 151 -0.33 0.57 18.35
C THR A 151 -1.64 0.98 17.64
N SER A 152 -1.99 0.33 16.55
CA SER A 152 -3.26 0.48 15.84
C SER A 152 -3.65 -0.87 15.22
N ALA A 153 -4.64 -0.90 14.33
CA ALA A 153 -4.98 -2.07 13.54
C ALA A 153 -3.83 -2.52 12.62
N ASP A 154 -3.00 -1.55 12.18
CA ASP A 154 -1.79 -1.85 11.41
C ASP A 154 -0.70 -2.52 12.26
N SER A 155 0.26 -3.16 11.58
CA SER A 155 1.45 -3.71 12.21
C SER A 155 2.47 -2.62 12.54
N VAL A 156 2.25 -1.88 13.61
CA VAL A 156 3.06 -0.71 13.98
C VAL A 156 3.40 -0.65 15.46
N PHE A 157 4.59 -0.13 15.75
CA PHE A 157 5.03 0.32 17.07
C PHE A 157 5.20 1.85 17.02
N GLN A 158 4.37 2.59 17.72
CA GLN A 158 4.38 4.05 17.64
C GLN A 158 4.84 4.66 18.95
N ILE A 159 5.72 5.66 18.86
CA ILE A 159 6.26 6.38 20.01
C ILE A 159 5.88 7.86 19.85
N ALA A 160 4.99 8.34 20.73
CA ALA A 160 4.69 9.77 20.79
C ALA A 160 5.47 10.44 21.93
N ALA A 161 5.97 11.63 21.64
CA ALA A 161 6.69 12.45 22.62
C ALA A 161 6.54 13.94 22.31
N HIS A 162 6.44 14.75 23.36
CA HIS A 162 6.46 16.21 23.26
C HIS A 162 7.89 16.70 23.00
N GLU A 163 8.09 17.54 21.98
CA GLU A 163 9.43 17.94 21.51
C GLU A 163 10.27 18.68 22.56
N ALA A 164 9.62 19.37 23.50
CA ALA A 164 10.32 20.04 24.61
C ALA A 164 10.69 19.08 25.76
N ILE A 165 10.14 17.88 25.82
CA ILE A 165 10.38 16.89 26.89
C ILE A 165 11.38 15.82 26.42
N ILE A 166 11.11 15.22 25.25
CA ILE A 166 12.02 14.31 24.58
C ILE A 166 12.39 14.95 23.23
N PRO A 167 13.61 15.47 23.11
CA PRO A 167 14.08 16.08 21.83
C PRO A 167 13.97 15.13 20.66
N LEU A 168 13.75 15.65 19.44
CA LEU A 168 13.61 14.86 18.22
C LEU A 168 14.72 13.84 18.00
N SER A 169 15.98 14.23 18.27
CA SER A 169 17.13 13.33 18.15
C SER A 169 17.02 12.12 19.07
N THR A 170 16.52 12.32 20.29
CA THR A 170 16.28 11.22 21.25
C THR A 170 15.08 10.38 20.82
N LEU A 171 13.98 10.98 20.38
CA LEU A 171 12.82 10.25 19.86
C LEU A 171 13.19 9.38 18.65
N TYR A 172 13.98 9.91 17.72
CA TYR A 172 14.44 9.14 16.57
C TYR A 172 15.35 7.97 16.97
N LYS A 173 16.26 8.19 17.95
CA LYS A 173 17.09 7.12 18.51
C LYS A 173 16.25 6.03 19.18
N LEU A 174 15.20 6.40 19.91
CA LEU A 174 14.24 5.45 20.50
C LEU A 174 13.59 4.59 19.41
N CYS A 175 13.18 5.19 18.29
CA CYS A 175 12.61 4.46 17.16
C CYS A 175 13.62 3.53 16.48
N GLU A 176 14.88 3.95 16.31
CA GLU A 176 15.94 3.13 15.73
C GLU A 176 16.27 1.90 16.60
N ILE A 177 16.29 2.06 17.92
CA ILE A 177 16.48 0.96 18.86
C ILE A 177 15.29 0.01 18.81
N ALA A 178 14.04 0.54 18.85
CA ALA A 178 12.83 -0.27 18.72
C ALA A 178 12.84 -1.05 17.40
N ARG A 179 13.23 -0.42 16.26
CA ARG A 179 13.30 -1.11 14.97
C ARG A 179 14.24 -2.31 14.98
N LYS A 180 15.37 -2.20 15.67
CA LYS A 180 16.37 -3.30 15.80
C LYS A 180 15.88 -4.41 16.73
N LEU A 181 15.12 -4.08 17.75
CA LEU A 181 14.59 -5.02 18.74
C LEU A 181 13.36 -5.80 18.24
N LEU A 182 12.50 -5.14 17.45
CA LEU A 182 11.22 -5.70 16.98
C LEU A 182 11.44 -6.57 15.72
N VAL A 183 12.01 -7.75 15.93
CA VAL A 183 12.31 -8.78 14.91
C VAL A 183 11.77 -10.16 15.33
N GLY A 184 11.76 -11.11 14.42
CA GLY A 184 11.26 -12.47 14.70
C GLY A 184 9.79 -12.46 15.13
N ASP A 185 9.50 -13.00 16.31
CA ASP A 185 8.13 -13.05 16.87
C ASP A 185 7.53 -11.68 17.21
N LEU A 186 8.35 -10.64 17.21
CA LEU A 186 7.92 -9.25 17.46
C LEU A 186 7.93 -8.40 16.20
N PHE A 187 8.04 -9.02 15.05
CA PHE A 187 8.25 -8.33 13.79
C PHE A 187 7.04 -7.50 13.38
N VAL A 188 7.19 -6.17 13.42
CA VAL A 188 6.19 -5.19 12.97
C VAL A 188 6.66 -4.50 11.70
N GLY A 189 5.72 -4.11 10.84
CA GLY A 189 6.00 -3.47 9.57
C GLY A 189 6.68 -2.10 9.72
N ARG A 190 6.28 -1.31 10.71
CA ARG A 190 6.82 0.04 10.93
C ARG A 190 7.02 0.36 12.40
N VAL A 191 8.07 1.10 12.71
CA VAL A 191 8.21 1.87 13.95
C VAL A 191 8.06 3.34 13.59
N ILE A 192 7.24 4.08 14.33
CA ILE A 192 6.85 5.44 13.95
C ILE A 192 7.16 6.43 15.08
N ALA A 193 7.95 7.46 14.77
CA ALA A 193 8.09 8.64 15.62
C ALA A 193 6.89 9.58 15.42
N ARG A 194 6.21 9.91 16.51
CA ARG A 194 5.03 10.82 16.55
C ARG A 194 5.30 12.01 17.46
N PRO A 195 6.13 12.97 17.05
CA PRO A 195 6.36 14.16 17.85
C PRO A 195 5.13 15.06 17.88
N PHE A 196 4.97 15.76 19.02
CA PHE A 196 3.90 16.72 19.22
C PHE A 196 4.39 17.91 20.06
N VAL A 197 3.60 19.00 20.05
CA VAL A 197 3.84 20.24 20.79
C VAL A 197 2.53 20.73 21.38
N GLY A 198 2.59 21.78 22.19
CA GLY A 198 1.41 22.46 22.77
C GLY A 198 1.31 22.27 24.27
N ALA A 199 0.13 22.50 24.82
CA ALA A 199 -0.17 22.38 26.23
C ALA A 199 -1.38 21.46 26.46
N PRO A 200 -1.63 20.99 27.69
CA PRO A 200 -2.83 20.21 28.00
C PRO A 200 -4.11 20.84 27.44
N GLY A 201 -4.88 20.06 26.70
CA GLY A 201 -6.11 20.49 26.00
C GLY A 201 -5.88 21.15 24.63
N ALA A 202 -4.61 21.36 24.20
CA ALA A 202 -4.26 21.99 22.92
C ALA A 202 -3.03 21.35 22.26
N PHE A 203 -2.83 20.07 22.44
CA PHE A 203 -1.72 19.34 21.81
C PHE A 203 -1.91 19.24 20.29
N LYS A 204 -0.79 19.37 19.56
CA LYS A 204 -0.77 19.24 18.09
C LYS A 204 0.42 18.39 17.65
N ARG A 205 0.17 17.44 16.77
CA ARG A 205 1.24 16.68 16.09
C ARG A 205 2.02 17.63 15.19
N THR A 206 3.34 17.41 15.11
CA THR A 206 4.20 18.18 14.22
C THR A 206 4.47 17.43 12.90
N GLU A 207 5.07 18.13 11.95
CA GLU A 207 5.52 17.56 10.66
C GLU A 207 6.78 16.68 10.81
N ASN A 208 7.42 16.69 11.97
CA ASN A 208 8.64 15.92 12.28
C ASN A 208 8.35 14.42 12.50
N ARG A 209 7.22 13.90 12.01
CA ARG A 209 6.95 12.47 11.95
C ARG A 209 8.03 11.78 11.13
N LYS A 210 8.50 10.61 11.61
CA LYS A 210 9.42 9.76 10.87
C LYS A 210 9.03 8.31 11.02
N ASP A 211 8.89 7.63 9.88
CA ASP A 211 8.57 6.21 9.81
C ASP A 211 9.86 5.40 9.56
N TYR A 212 10.06 4.35 10.34
CA TYR A 212 11.14 3.39 10.21
C TYR A 212 10.54 2.07 9.71
N ALA A 213 10.35 2.00 8.41
CA ALA A 213 9.85 0.82 7.73
C ALA A 213 10.91 -0.29 7.68
N VAL A 214 10.47 -1.50 7.42
CA VAL A 214 11.35 -2.64 7.13
C VAL A 214 11.54 -2.73 5.62
N PRO A 215 12.75 -2.93 5.12
CA PRO A 215 12.94 -3.30 3.72
C PRO A 215 12.37 -4.71 3.47
N PRO A 216 12.02 -5.06 2.22
CA PRO A 216 11.57 -6.40 1.89
C PRO A 216 12.48 -7.47 2.47
N THR A 217 11.88 -8.46 3.15
CA THR A 217 12.64 -9.52 3.86
C THR A 217 13.24 -10.55 2.90
N GLY A 218 12.77 -10.58 1.67
CA GLY A 218 13.27 -11.44 0.60
C GLY A 218 13.67 -10.64 -0.65
N LYS A 219 14.05 -11.38 -1.69
CA LYS A 219 14.35 -10.81 -2.99
C LYS A 219 13.06 -10.44 -3.72
N THR A 220 13.01 -9.23 -4.24
CA THR A 220 11.89 -8.73 -5.05
C THR A 220 12.27 -8.64 -6.53
N LEU A 221 11.26 -8.48 -7.39
CA LEU A 221 11.46 -8.15 -8.80
C LEU A 221 12.33 -6.90 -8.96
N LEU A 222 12.16 -5.88 -8.10
CA LEU A 222 12.93 -4.63 -8.18
C LEU A 222 14.43 -4.88 -8.01
N ASP A 223 14.82 -5.73 -7.04
CA ASP A 223 16.22 -6.14 -6.86
C ASP A 223 16.77 -6.88 -8.09
N ALA A 224 15.93 -7.70 -8.72
CA ALA A 224 16.33 -8.46 -9.90
C ALA A 224 16.50 -7.54 -11.11
N LEU A 225 15.60 -6.59 -11.32
CA LEU A 225 15.69 -5.61 -12.40
C LEU A 225 16.94 -4.74 -12.26
N GLU A 226 17.22 -4.24 -11.04
CA GLU A 226 18.43 -3.48 -10.76
C GLU A 226 19.70 -4.30 -11.06
N THR A 227 19.76 -5.55 -10.62
CA THR A 227 20.89 -6.45 -10.87
C THR A 227 21.12 -6.70 -12.37
N GLN A 228 20.05 -6.68 -13.17
CA GLN A 228 20.08 -6.89 -14.62
C GLN A 228 20.23 -5.57 -15.40
N GLY A 229 20.53 -4.48 -14.73
CA GLY A 229 20.73 -3.16 -15.36
C GLY A 229 19.46 -2.50 -15.89
N LYS A 230 18.28 -3.06 -15.61
CA LYS A 230 16.99 -2.48 -15.98
C LYS A 230 16.69 -1.26 -15.11
N THR A 231 15.78 -0.43 -15.56
CA THR A 231 15.40 0.80 -14.85
C THR A 231 14.06 0.64 -14.16
N THR A 232 13.98 1.05 -12.90
CA THR A 232 12.73 1.22 -12.16
C THR A 232 12.55 2.70 -11.82
N LEU A 233 11.39 3.25 -12.18
CA LEU A 233 10.94 4.58 -11.77
C LEU A 233 9.77 4.40 -10.80
N GLY A 234 9.97 4.72 -9.55
CA GLY A 234 8.92 4.75 -8.52
C GLY A 234 8.22 6.11 -8.49
N ILE A 235 6.88 6.11 -8.51
CA ILE A 235 6.05 7.31 -8.41
C ILE A 235 5.11 7.15 -7.21
N GLY A 236 4.99 8.20 -6.40
CA GLY A 236 4.23 8.15 -5.14
C GLY A 236 5.04 7.52 -4.01
N LYS A 237 4.45 6.58 -3.26
CA LYS A 237 5.07 5.94 -2.09
C LYS A 237 5.97 4.75 -2.39
N ILE A 238 6.25 4.44 -3.64
CA ILE A 238 6.99 3.22 -4.01
C ILE A 238 8.37 3.16 -3.35
N GLU A 239 9.12 4.27 -3.33
CA GLU A 239 10.42 4.32 -2.66
C GLU A 239 10.33 3.98 -1.18
N ASP A 240 9.33 4.52 -0.49
CA ASP A 240 9.12 4.31 0.95
C ASP A 240 8.72 2.86 1.24
N ILE A 241 7.81 2.28 0.44
CA ILE A 241 7.31 0.90 0.58
C ILE A 241 8.45 -0.11 0.44
N PHE A 242 9.40 0.14 -0.46
CA PHE A 242 10.55 -0.74 -0.71
C PHE A 242 11.82 -0.29 0.00
N CYS A 243 11.76 0.74 0.86
CA CYS A 243 12.92 1.30 1.58
C CYS A 243 14.09 1.56 0.62
N LYS A 244 13.80 2.11 -0.56
CA LYS A 244 14.73 2.44 -1.66
C LYS A 244 15.31 1.25 -2.43
N ARG A 245 15.05 0.00 -2.00
CA ARG A 245 15.60 -1.19 -2.66
C ARG A 245 15.07 -1.36 -4.09
N GLY A 246 15.98 -1.41 -5.06
CA GLY A 246 15.69 -1.63 -6.46
C GLY A 246 14.91 -0.51 -7.15
N VAL A 247 14.72 0.65 -6.51
CA VAL A 247 14.06 1.82 -7.08
C VAL A 247 15.12 2.83 -7.51
N LYS A 248 15.46 2.84 -8.80
CA LYS A 248 16.56 3.64 -9.34
C LYS A 248 16.25 5.13 -9.45
N HIS A 249 15.02 5.45 -9.86
CA HIS A 249 14.54 6.82 -10.00
C HIS A 249 13.25 6.98 -9.24
N VAL A 250 13.04 8.17 -8.68
CA VAL A 250 11.89 8.46 -7.83
C VAL A 250 11.26 9.79 -8.25
N ASN A 251 9.93 9.82 -8.27
CA ASN A 251 9.15 11.04 -8.35
C ASN A 251 8.20 11.08 -7.15
N HIS A 252 8.54 11.86 -6.13
CA HIS A 252 7.72 12.02 -4.94
C HIS A 252 6.47 12.83 -5.25
N THR A 253 5.34 12.21 -5.08
CA THR A 253 4.02 12.82 -5.20
C THR A 253 3.19 12.51 -3.95
N THR A 254 2.23 13.36 -3.63
CA THR A 254 1.46 13.29 -2.38
C THR A 254 -0.04 13.08 -2.59
N ASN A 255 -0.47 12.97 -3.84
CA ASN A 255 -1.87 12.77 -4.23
C ASN A 255 -1.98 12.11 -5.60
N ASN A 256 -3.17 11.59 -5.93
CA ASN A 256 -3.42 10.88 -7.17
C ASN A 256 -3.21 11.76 -8.41
N SER A 257 -3.64 13.02 -8.39
CA SER A 257 -3.52 13.92 -9.54
C SER A 257 -2.08 14.12 -9.95
N ASP A 258 -1.19 14.38 -8.98
CA ASP A 258 0.23 14.58 -9.23
C ASP A 258 0.91 13.27 -9.66
N SER A 259 0.51 12.12 -9.07
CA SER A 259 1.02 10.81 -9.46
C SER A 259 0.64 10.44 -10.90
N ILE A 260 -0.59 10.74 -11.31
CA ILE A 260 -1.07 10.53 -12.69
C ILE A 260 -0.31 11.43 -13.66
N ALA A 261 -0.14 12.72 -13.33
CA ALA A 261 0.62 13.66 -14.16
C ALA A 261 2.08 13.21 -14.32
N ALA A 262 2.73 12.81 -13.22
CA ALA A 262 4.09 12.28 -13.24
C ALA A 262 4.21 10.99 -14.07
N THR A 263 3.20 10.12 -14.02
CA THR A 263 3.15 8.89 -14.83
C THR A 263 3.03 9.22 -16.32
N ILE A 264 2.13 10.15 -16.69
CA ILE A 264 1.98 10.60 -18.08
C ILE A 264 3.28 11.25 -18.59
N ASP A 265 3.93 12.05 -17.77
CA ASP A 265 5.21 12.66 -18.13
C ASP A 265 6.32 11.61 -18.31
N ALA A 266 6.40 10.62 -17.40
CA ALA A 266 7.34 9.50 -17.54
C ALA A 266 7.11 8.69 -18.85
N LEU A 267 5.86 8.55 -19.29
CA LEU A 267 5.50 7.87 -20.53
C LEU A 267 5.91 8.65 -21.79
N LYS A 268 6.19 9.95 -21.73
CA LYS A 268 6.67 10.75 -22.85
C LYS A 268 8.14 10.52 -23.17
N PHE A 269 8.93 10.03 -22.22
CA PHE A 269 10.36 9.77 -22.43
C PHE A 269 10.57 8.41 -23.12
N ASN A 270 11.52 8.34 -24.02
CA ASN A 270 11.81 7.12 -24.76
C ASN A 270 12.82 6.23 -24.02
N ASN A 271 12.39 5.67 -22.88
CA ASN A 271 13.19 4.78 -22.05
C ASN A 271 12.80 3.33 -22.33
N GLU A 272 13.74 2.54 -22.81
CA GLU A 272 13.59 1.09 -22.96
C GLU A 272 13.90 0.37 -21.63
N ASP A 273 13.50 -0.88 -21.51
CA ASP A 273 13.79 -1.74 -20.35
C ASP A 273 13.41 -1.10 -19.01
N THR A 274 12.27 -0.41 -18.99
CA THR A 274 11.85 0.39 -17.84
C THR A 274 10.53 -0.12 -17.25
N LEU A 275 10.53 -0.30 -15.93
CA LEU A 275 9.31 -0.42 -15.11
C LEU A 275 8.97 0.95 -14.52
N ILE A 276 7.86 1.56 -14.97
CA ILE A 276 7.23 2.69 -14.29
C ILE A 276 6.24 2.11 -13.30
N PHE A 277 6.49 2.33 -12.00
CA PHE A 277 5.68 1.77 -10.92
C PHE A 277 5.07 2.91 -10.12
N THR A 278 3.75 3.08 -10.24
CA THR A 278 2.99 4.18 -9.64
C THR A 278 2.04 3.68 -8.57
N ASN A 279 2.02 4.33 -7.42
CA ASN A 279 1.03 4.14 -6.37
C ASN A 279 0.10 5.35 -6.29
N LEU A 280 -1.22 5.12 -6.40
CA LEU A 280 -2.27 6.13 -6.29
C LEU A 280 -2.94 6.03 -4.91
N ILE A 281 -2.42 6.77 -3.95
CA ILE A 281 -2.67 6.62 -2.51
C ILE A 281 -3.99 7.20 -2.00
N ASP A 282 -4.63 8.11 -2.75
CA ASP A 282 -5.76 8.87 -2.21
C ASP A 282 -6.98 8.01 -1.90
N PHE A 283 -7.20 6.94 -2.68
CA PHE A 283 -8.32 6.03 -2.50
C PHE A 283 -8.35 5.45 -1.09
N ASP A 284 -7.22 4.87 -0.68
CA ASP A 284 -7.03 4.34 0.67
C ASP A 284 -6.98 5.46 1.71
N MET A 285 -6.01 6.38 1.58
CA MET A 285 -5.66 7.32 2.63
C MET A 285 -6.73 8.38 2.91
N LYS A 286 -7.39 8.90 1.86
CA LYS A 286 -8.37 9.99 1.99
C LYS A 286 -9.79 9.50 2.17
N TYR A 287 -10.14 8.33 1.61
CA TYR A 287 -11.52 7.87 1.50
C TYR A 287 -11.78 6.53 2.17
N GLY A 288 -10.97 5.50 1.90
CA GLY A 288 -11.11 4.17 2.49
C GLY A 288 -11.08 4.22 4.01
N HIS A 289 -9.99 4.68 4.60
CA HIS A 289 -9.83 4.88 6.05
C HIS A 289 -10.73 5.95 6.68
N ARG A 290 -11.63 6.55 5.90
CA ARG A 290 -12.59 7.57 6.37
C ARG A 290 -14.04 7.13 6.23
N ASN A 291 -14.28 5.90 5.74
CA ASN A 291 -15.61 5.39 5.43
C ASN A 291 -16.39 6.39 4.54
N ASP A 292 -15.72 6.93 3.52
CA ASP A 292 -16.28 7.89 2.57
C ASP A 292 -16.46 7.24 1.17
N PRO A 293 -17.57 6.51 0.95
CA PRO A 293 -17.83 5.87 -0.34
C PRO A 293 -18.10 6.88 -1.46
N ASP A 294 -18.61 8.08 -1.14
CA ASP A 294 -18.85 9.11 -2.12
C ASP A 294 -17.55 9.72 -2.64
N GLY A 295 -16.65 10.11 -1.74
CA GLY A 295 -15.32 10.61 -2.09
C GLY A 295 -14.48 9.57 -2.81
N PHE A 296 -14.54 8.31 -2.37
CA PHE A 296 -13.85 7.19 -3.04
C PHE A 296 -14.35 7.03 -4.49
N GLY A 297 -15.66 7.00 -4.69
CA GLY A 297 -16.26 6.91 -6.02
C GLY A 297 -15.88 8.09 -6.92
N GLN A 298 -15.92 9.33 -6.40
CA GLN A 298 -15.49 10.52 -7.14
C GLN A 298 -14.02 10.46 -7.54
N ALA A 299 -13.15 9.93 -6.66
CA ALA A 299 -11.74 9.74 -6.97
C ALA A 299 -11.51 8.70 -8.08
N LEU A 300 -12.30 7.61 -8.10
CA LEU A 300 -12.28 6.63 -9.18
C LEU A 300 -12.74 7.23 -10.50
N GLU A 301 -13.83 8.00 -10.50
CA GLU A 301 -14.35 8.74 -11.67
C GLU A 301 -13.30 9.75 -12.20
N ALA A 302 -12.62 10.45 -11.31
CA ALA A 302 -11.54 11.36 -11.68
C ALA A 302 -10.34 10.63 -12.32
N PHE A 303 -9.94 9.46 -11.79
CA PHE A 303 -8.92 8.61 -12.38
C PHE A 303 -9.36 8.11 -13.77
N ASP A 304 -10.57 7.60 -13.88
CA ASP A 304 -11.13 7.10 -15.14
C ASP A 304 -11.09 8.18 -16.22
N GLY A 305 -11.43 9.42 -15.89
CA GLY A 305 -11.35 10.56 -16.80
C GLY A 305 -9.93 10.92 -17.26
N GLN A 306 -8.89 10.52 -16.53
CA GLN A 306 -7.48 10.69 -16.94
C GLN A 306 -6.93 9.49 -17.71
N LEU A 307 -7.57 8.33 -17.63
CA LEU A 307 -7.09 7.10 -18.24
C LEU A 307 -6.85 7.20 -19.76
N PRO A 308 -7.71 7.91 -20.55
CA PRO A 308 -7.42 8.14 -21.97
C PRO A 308 -6.09 8.87 -22.22
N LYS A 309 -5.67 9.77 -21.33
CA LYS A 309 -4.39 10.48 -21.48
C LYS A 309 -3.21 9.55 -21.21
N ILE A 310 -3.34 8.64 -20.25
CA ILE A 310 -2.34 7.60 -19.99
C ILE A 310 -2.23 6.68 -21.19
N ILE A 311 -3.36 6.18 -21.71
CA ILE A 311 -3.42 5.29 -22.87
C ILE A 311 -2.81 5.95 -24.11
N ASN A 312 -3.13 7.22 -24.38
CA ASN A 312 -2.58 7.97 -25.50
C ASN A 312 -1.08 8.26 -25.40
N ALA A 313 -0.50 8.20 -24.20
CA ALA A 313 0.92 8.37 -23.98
C ALA A 313 1.72 7.05 -24.15
N LEU A 314 1.04 5.92 -24.26
CA LEU A 314 1.68 4.62 -24.50
C LEU A 314 2.15 4.50 -25.96
N ARG A 315 3.33 3.93 -26.13
CA ARG A 315 3.83 3.49 -27.44
C ARG A 315 3.26 2.10 -27.77
N PRO A 316 3.25 1.66 -29.04
CA PRO A 316 2.82 0.29 -29.39
C PRO A 316 3.59 -0.84 -28.71
N VAL A 317 4.78 -0.53 -28.20
CA VAL A 317 5.68 -1.46 -27.48
C VAL A 317 5.59 -1.34 -25.96
N ASP A 318 4.64 -0.60 -25.44
CA ASP A 318 4.40 -0.43 -23.99
C ASP A 318 3.25 -1.32 -23.50
N LEU A 319 3.33 -1.74 -22.26
CA LEU A 319 2.29 -2.45 -21.52
C LEU A 319 1.82 -1.60 -20.35
N LEU A 320 0.51 -1.40 -20.23
CA LEU A 320 -0.14 -0.83 -19.06
C LEU A 320 -0.78 -1.97 -18.25
N ILE A 321 -0.49 -2.00 -16.95
CA ILE A 321 -1.17 -2.88 -15.98
C ILE A 321 -1.78 -2.00 -14.91
N LEU A 322 -3.09 -2.18 -14.67
CA LEU A 322 -3.82 -1.55 -13.57
C LEU A 322 -4.21 -2.65 -12.58
N THR A 323 -3.92 -2.44 -11.31
CA THR A 323 -4.27 -3.35 -10.22
C THR A 323 -4.40 -2.61 -8.91
N SER A 324 -4.54 -3.34 -7.81
CA SER A 324 -4.47 -2.83 -6.43
C SER A 324 -3.56 -3.72 -5.58
N ASP A 325 -3.32 -3.31 -4.37
CA ASP A 325 -2.47 -4.00 -3.38
C ASP A 325 -3.28 -4.65 -2.24
N HIS A 326 -4.50 -4.19 -2.00
CA HIS A 326 -5.50 -4.74 -1.06
C HIS A 326 -6.88 -4.12 -1.34
N GLY A 327 -7.89 -4.47 -0.54
CA GLY A 327 -9.16 -3.77 -0.45
C GLY A 327 -9.16 -2.74 0.68
N CYS A 328 -10.03 -1.74 0.58
CA CYS A 328 -10.33 -0.79 1.66
C CYS A 328 -11.78 -0.31 1.52
N ASP A 329 -12.72 -1.22 1.79
CA ASP A 329 -14.15 -0.97 1.57
C ASP A 329 -14.68 0.10 2.53
N PRO A 330 -15.02 1.31 2.05
CA PRO A 330 -15.46 2.41 2.90
C PRO A 330 -16.87 2.22 3.47
N THR A 331 -17.53 1.11 3.17
CA THR A 331 -18.87 0.79 3.68
C THR A 331 -18.85 -0.17 4.86
N THR A 332 -17.67 -0.66 5.26
CA THR A 332 -17.51 -1.52 6.43
C THR A 332 -17.71 -0.75 7.75
N LYS A 333 -17.86 -1.50 8.85
CA LYS A 333 -18.02 -0.89 10.18
C LYS A 333 -16.72 -0.32 10.75
N HIS A 334 -15.57 -0.83 10.28
CA HIS A 334 -14.25 -0.38 10.68
C HIS A 334 -13.63 0.50 9.59
N THR A 335 -12.53 1.16 9.91
CA THR A 335 -11.77 2.02 9.02
C THR A 335 -10.47 1.38 8.57
N ASP A 336 -10.36 0.05 8.63
CA ASP A 336 -9.17 -0.72 8.29
C ASP A 336 -9.26 -1.24 6.84
N HIS A 337 -8.15 -1.69 6.30
CA HIS A 337 -8.13 -2.41 5.02
C HIS A 337 -9.03 -3.64 5.05
N THR A 338 -9.47 -4.11 3.90
CA THR A 338 -10.30 -5.29 3.76
C THR A 338 -9.61 -6.40 2.97
N ARG A 339 -9.85 -7.66 3.39
CA ARG A 339 -9.27 -8.86 2.81
C ARG A 339 -10.02 -9.24 1.53
N GLU A 340 -9.59 -8.66 0.40
CA GLU A 340 -10.28 -8.78 -0.89
C GLU A 340 -9.37 -9.28 -2.00
N TYR A 341 -9.99 -9.84 -3.06
CA TYR A 341 -9.37 -9.88 -4.38
C TYR A 341 -9.10 -8.47 -4.88
N VAL A 342 -8.12 -8.33 -5.75
CA VAL A 342 -7.84 -7.07 -6.43
C VAL A 342 -8.06 -7.19 -7.94
N PRO A 343 -8.51 -6.14 -8.64
CA PRO A 343 -8.70 -6.16 -10.07
C PRO A 343 -7.35 -6.26 -10.80
N LEU A 344 -7.38 -6.87 -11.97
CA LEU A 344 -6.25 -6.97 -12.90
C LEU A 344 -6.73 -6.59 -14.29
N LEU A 345 -6.20 -5.49 -14.84
CA LEU A 345 -6.44 -5.07 -16.20
C LEU A 345 -5.09 -4.87 -16.92
N ALA A 346 -4.93 -5.47 -18.09
CA ALA A 346 -3.69 -5.36 -18.86
C ALA A 346 -3.99 -4.90 -20.30
N TYR A 347 -3.40 -3.77 -20.68
CA TYR A 347 -3.65 -3.10 -21.96
C TYR A 347 -2.33 -2.82 -22.69
N GLY A 348 -2.32 -3.12 -23.98
CA GLY A 348 -1.20 -2.86 -24.89
C GLY A 348 -1.55 -3.27 -26.31
N ALA A 349 -0.87 -2.72 -27.30
CA ALA A 349 -1.19 -2.98 -28.71
C ALA A 349 -1.14 -4.48 -29.08
N ASN A 350 -0.33 -5.27 -28.40
CA ASN A 350 -0.17 -6.70 -28.62
C ASN A 350 -0.91 -7.58 -27.60
N ILE A 351 -1.70 -6.99 -26.71
CA ILE A 351 -2.53 -7.73 -25.75
C ILE A 351 -3.88 -8.03 -26.37
N LYS A 352 -4.23 -9.31 -26.41
CA LYS A 352 -5.57 -9.74 -26.79
C LYS A 352 -6.51 -9.57 -25.60
N PRO A 353 -7.64 -8.89 -25.77
CA PRO A 353 -8.69 -8.86 -24.77
C PRO A 353 -9.11 -10.30 -24.41
N THR A 354 -8.86 -10.69 -23.18
CA THR A 354 -9.05 -12.08 -22.73
C THR A 354 -9.43 -12.06 -21.24
N ASP A 355 -10.29 -12.96 -20.84
CA ASP A 355 -10.54 -13.24 -19.44
C ASP A 355 -9.35 -14.03 -18.87
N LEU A 356 -8.63 -13.44 -17.92
CA LEU A 356 -7.51 -14.06 -17.19
C LEU A 356 -7.98 -14.88 -15.99
N GLY A 357 -9.29 -14.84 -15.69
CA GLY A 357 -9.90 -15.52 -14.56
C GLY A 357 -9.43 -14.99 -13.20
N THR A 358 -9.49 -15.86 -12.22
CA THR A 358 -8.99 -15.59 -10.86
C THR A 358 -7.58 -16.13 -10.72
N ARG A 359 -6.60 -15.25 -10.53
CA ARG A 359 -5.19 -15.60 -10.30
C ARG A 359 -4.98 -15.89 -8.81
N THR A 360 -4.08 -16.79 -8.50
CA THR A 360 -3.87 -17.28 -7.13
C THR A 360 -2.91 -16.44 -6.29
N THR A 361 -2.19 -15.51 -6.91
CA THR A 361 -1.22 -14.62 -6.23
C THR A 361 -1.01 -13.32 -6.99
N PHE A 362 -0.71 -12.25 -6.27
CA PHE A 362 -0.24 -10.98 -6.86
C PHE A 362 1.14 -11.12 -7.53
N ALA A 363 1.92 -12.13 -7.15
CA ALA A 363 3.25 -12.39 -7.70
C ALA A 363 3.23 -12.74 -9.20
N ASP A 364 2.07 -13.02 -9.79
CA ASP A 364 1.88 -13.19 -11.22
C ASP A 364 2.31 -11.92 -12.00
N ILE A 365 2.19 -10.74 -11.39
CA ILE A 365 2.69 -9.48 -11.95
C ILE A 365 4.22 -9.51 -12.07
N ALA A 366 4.92 -9.90 -10.99
CA ALA A 366 6.37 -10.04 -11.04
C ALA A 366 6.83 -11.08 -12.06
N ALA A 367 6.16 -12.23 -12.09
CA ALA A 367 6.45 -13.30 -13.04
C ALA A 367 6.29 -12.82 -14.50
N THR A 368 5.22 -12.06 -14.76
CA THR A 368 4.95 -11.48 -16.09
C THR A 368 6.02 -10.47 -16.49
N ILE A 369 6.36 -9.53 -15.62
CA ILE A 369 7.37 -8.49 -15.89
C ILE A 369 8.75 -9.12 -16.10
N TYR A 370 9.12 -10.08 -15.25
CA TYR A 370 10.42 -10.76 -15.31
C TYR A 370 10.57 -11.54 -16.63
N ALA A 371 9.55 -12.31 -17.01
CA ALA A 371 9.52 -13.04 -18.28
C ALA A 371 9.52 -12.08 -19.48
N ASN A 372 8.76 -10.97 -19.41
CA ASN A 372 8.73 -9.97 -20.48
C ASN A 372 10.10 -9.36 -20.76
N PHE A 373 10.92 -9.11 -19.77
CA PHE A 373 12.27 -8.57 -19.95
C PHE A 373 13.31 -9.66 -20.32
N GLY A 374 12.87 -10.87 -20.67
CA GLY A 374 13.74 -11.97 -21.10
C GLY A 374 14.61 -12.55 -19.99
N LEU A 375 14.25 -12.36 -18.72
CA LEU A 375 15.03 -12.78 -17.56
C LEU A 375 14.72 -14.22 -17.12
N GLY A 376 13.80 -14.91 -17.80
CA GLY A 376 13.42 -16.29 -17.53
C GLY A 376 12.15 -16.38 -16.67
N LYS A 377 12.08 -17.41 -15.80
CA LYS A 377 10.94 -17.66 -14.91
C LYS A 377 11.22 -17.10 -13.52
N TRP A 378 10.29 -16.30 -12.99
CA TRP A 378 10.35 -15.90 -11.59
C TRP A 378 10.01 -17.09 -10.68
N HIS A 379 10.56 -17.14 -9.48
CA HIS A 379 10.40 -18.26 -8.56
C HIS A 379 8.99 -18.38 -7.94
N MET A 380 8.17 -17.36 -8.04
CA MET A 380 6.82 -17.27 -7.50
C MET A 380 5.87 -16.71 -8.55
N GLY A 381 4.64 -17.26 -8.60
CA GLY A 381 3.63 -16.84 -9.58
C GLY A 381 3.86 -17.39 -10.98
N GLU A 382 2.94 -17.08 -11.88
CA GLU A 382 2.94 -17.48 -13.28
C GLU A 382 2.69 -16.27 -14.18
N SER A 383 3.42 -16.21 -15.31
CA SER A 383 3.19 -15.15 -16.29
C SER A 383 1.75 -15.19 -16.81
N LEU A 384 1.20 -14.03 -17.09
CA LEU A 384 -0.17 -13.88 -17.60
C LEU A 384 -0.30 -14.37 -19.07
N TRP A 385 0.82 -14.48 -19.78
CA TRP A 385 0.92 -14.98 -21.16
C TRP A 385 2.28 -15.62 -21.46
#